data_39d3a70406cf8af8402296aac08a1452
#
_entry.id   39d3a70406cf8af8402296aac08a1452
#
_cell.length_a   1.000
_cell.length_b   1.000
_cell.length_c   1.000
_cell.angle_alpha   90.00
_cell.angle_beta   90.00
_cell.angle_gamma   90.00
#
_symmetry.space_group_name_H-M   'P 1'
#
loop_
_entity.id
_entity.type
_entity.pdbx_description
1 polymer ?
#
loop_
_entity_poly.entity_id
_entity_poly.type
_entity_poly.pdbx_seq_one_letter_code
_entity_poly.pdbx_strand_id
1 'polypeptide(L)'
;GADAVEKGAIRRWLESKQFDCPIYRDEEAAKSAGYKGIVAPVTMAQTFGIGPYWKPSDPLAKAGDEPKQINIPVIFDVPAPCTLSFATDIEVEYFTPMLLGDEIKITSKLLDIIHKEMRVGKGAFLRQEDTYTNQNGEVVAISVLTIFRFNPPENVTELKKRKH
;
A
#
# COMPACT_ATOMS: atom_id res chain seq x y z
N GLY A 1 2.57 11.71 0.85
CA GLY A 1 2.26 11.38 -0.53
C GLY A 1 2.88 12.34 -1.53
N ALA A 2 2.67 12.04 -2.81
CA ALA A 2 3.14 12.93 -3.89
C ALA A 2 2.22 14.14 -4.07
N ASP A 3 0.93 13.91 -3.91
CA ASP A 3 -0.14 14.87 -4.14
C ASP A 3 -1.13 14.85 -2.99
N ALA A 4 -1.85 15.96 -2.81
CA ALA A 4 -2.97 16.01 -1.89
C ALA A 4 -4.15 15.16 -2.39
N VAL A 5 -5.08 14.85 -1.50
CA VAL A 5 -6.35 14.18 -1.85
C VAL A 5 -7.09 15.00 -2.91
N GLU A 6 -7.27 14.44 -4.12
CA GLU A 6 -7.80 15.16 -5.28
C GLU A 6 -9.06 14.51 -5.88
N LYS A 7 -9.92 15.37 -6.45
CA LYS A 7 -11.18 14.92 -7.10
C LYS A 7 -10.95 13.95 -8.26
N GLY A 8 -9.88 14.15 -9.04
CA GLY A 8 -9.60 13.32 -10.21
C GLY A 8 -9.31 11.86 -9.84
N ALA A 9 -8.51 11.64 -8.79
CA ALA A 9 -8.22 10.31 -8.29
C ALA A 9 -9.47 9.66 -7.68
N ILE A 10 -10.23 10.39 -6.85
CA ILE A 10 -11.49 9.91 -6.26
C ILE A 10 -12.46 9.48 -7.37
N ARG A 11 -12.68 10.35 -8.39
CA ARG A 11 -13.56 10.04 -9.52
C ARG A 11 -13.15 8.75 -10.23
N ARG A 12 -11.86 8.59 -10.59
CA ARG A 12 -11.37 7.37 -11.26
C ARG A 12 -11.59 6.11 -10.43
N TRP A 13 -11.39 6.22 -9.12
CA TRP A 13 -11.65 5.11 -8.20
C TRP A 13 -13.14 4.72 -8.19
N LEU A 14 -14.04 5.70 -8.11
CA LEU A 14 -15.50 5.48 -8.14
C LEU A 14 -15.95 4.86 -9.47
N GLU A 15 -15.45 5.40 -10.60
CA GLU A 15 -15.76 4.91 -11.96
C GLU A 15 -15.36 3.45 -12.15
N SER A 16 -14.16 3.06 -11.69
CA SER A 16 -13.67 1.69 -11.84
C SER A 16 -14.51 0.66 -11.09
N LYS A 17 -15.25 1.08 -10.08
CA LYS A 17 -16.10 0.24 -9.24
C LYS A 17 -17.60 0.45 -9.50
N GLN A 18 -17.94 1.37 -10.39
CA GLN A 18 -19.32 1.80 -10.63
C GLN A 18 -20.04 2.17 -9.32
N PHE A 19 -19.31 2.83 -8.42
CA PHE A 19 -19.80 3.14 -7.07
C PHE A 19 -20.30 4.57 -6.98
N ASP A 20 -21.63 4.72 -6.87
CA ASP A 20 -22.28 6.02 -6.76
C ASP A 20 -22.64 6.34 -5.30
N CYS A 21 -21.76 7.07 -4.63
CA CYS A 21 -22.02 7.59 -3.30
C CYS A 21 -21.79 9.11 -3.29
N PRO A 22 -22.81 9.93 -3.05
CA PRO A 22 -22.74 11.38 -3.17
C PRO A 22 -21.69 12.05 -2.30
N ILE A 23 -21.38 11.54 -1.11
CA ILE A 23 -20.40 12.15 -0.18
C ILE A 23 -18.98 12.25 -0.77
N TYR A 24 -18.66 11.45 -1.79
CA TYR A 24 -17.35 11.45 -2.45
C TYR A 24 -17.24 12.41 -3.63
N ARG A 25 -18.34 13.09 -4.03
CA ARG A 25 -18.38 13.95 -5.22
C ARG A 25 -19.14 15.27 -5.04
N ASP A 26 -20.02 15.33 -4.05
CA ASP A 26 -20.90 16.46 -3.77
C ASP A 26 -20.66 16.99 -2.36
N GLU A 27 -20.32 18.28 -2.26
CA GLU A 27 -19.96 18.89 -0.98
C GLU A 27 -21.14 19.06 -0.05
N GLU A 28 -22.33 19.40 -0.60
CA GLU A 28 -23.55 19.56 0.19
C GLU A 28 -24.04 18.21 0.76
N ALA A 29 -23.94 17.15 -0.05
CA ALA A 29 -24.23 15.80 0.41
C ALA A 29 -23.26 15.35 1.52
N ALA A 30 -21.97 15.65 1.37
CA ALA A 30 -20.98 15.34 2.40
C ALA A 30 -21.24 16.12 3.70
N LYS A 31 -21.54 17.42 3.62
CA LYS A 31 -21.89 18.25 4.77
C LYS A 31 -23.19 17.77 5.47
N SER A 32 -24.19 17.39 4.68
CA SER A 32 -25.45 16.83 5.21
C SER A 32 -25.24 15.51 5.92
N ALA A 33 -24.22 14.75 5.54
CA ALA A 33 -23.80 13.51 6.20
C ALA A 33 -22.90 13.75 7.43
N GLY A 34 -22.60 15.01 7.77
CA GLY A 34 -21.80 15.38 8.95
C GLY A 34 -20.30 15.55 8.71
N TYR A 35 -19.83 15.47 7.45
CA TYR A 35 -18.43 15.73 7.12
C TYR A 35 -18.16 17.22 6.89
N LYS A 36 -16.92 17.64 7.04
CA LYS A 36 -16.51 19.05 6.79
C LYS A 36 -16.45 19.43 5.30
N GLY A 37 -16.46 18.44 4.41
CA GLY A 37 -16.38 18.60 2.96
C GLY A 37 -16.34 17.23 2.28
N ILE A 38 -16.06 17.21 0.96
CA ILE A 38 -15.94 15.96 0.21
C ILE A 38 -14.89 15.07 0.86
N VAL A 39 -15.28 13.82 1.13
CA VAL A 39 -14.37 12.79 1.66
C VAL A 39 -13.82 11.91 0.54
N ALA A 40 -12.63 11.36 0.73
CA ALA A 40 -12.13 10.30 -0.12
C ALA A 40 -12.56 8.93 0.41
N PRO A 41 -12.78 7.93 -0.46
CA PRO A 41 -12.95 6.55 -0.02
C PRO A 41 -11.80 6.12 0.89
N VAL A 42 -12.12 5.54 2.06
CA VAL A 42 -11.12 5.18 3.09
C VAL A 42 -10.03 4.24 2.56
N THR A 43 -10.38 3.38 1.60
CA THR A 43 -9.45 2.44 0.94
C THR A 43 -8.41 3.13 0.04
N MET A 44 -8.52 4.45 -0.17
CA MET A 44 -7.53 5.23 -0.93
C MET A 44 -6.40 5.80 -0.07
N ALA A 45 -6.34 5.50 1.24
CA ALA A 45 -5.30 6.01 2.12
C ALA A 45 -3.89 5.69 1.59
N GLN A 46 -3.66 4.46 1.16
CA GLN A 46 -2.38 4.08 0.54
C GLN A 46 -2.12 4.84 -0.76
N THR A 47 -3.13 5.03 -1.61
CA THR A 47 -3.00 5.77 -2.88
C THR A 47 -2.47 7.17 -2.66
N PHE A 48 -3.02 7.89 -1.70
CA PHE A 48 -2.61 9.27 -1.39
C PHE A 48 -1.33 9.35 -0.54
N GLY A 49 -0.93 8.28 0.11
CA GLY A 49 0.31 8.21 0.87
C GLY A 49 1.56 7.89 0.02
N ILE A 50 1.40 7.40 -1.21
CA ILE A 50 2.51 7.03 -2.09
C ILE A 50 3.31 8.28 -2.50
N GLY A 51 4.64 8.21 -2.36
CA GLY A 51 5.55 9.26 -2.80
C GLY A 51 5.67 9.34 -4.34
N PRO A 52 6.31 10.39 -4.87
CA PRO A 52 6.46 10.56 -6.31
C PRO A 52 7.37 9.48 -6.90
N TYR A 53 6.96 8.93 -8.04
CA TYR A 53 7.76 7.96 -8.77
C TYR A 53 9.03 8.60 -9.37
N TRP A 54 8.90 9.81 -9.89
CA TRP A 54 9.98 10.56 -10.52
C TRP A 54 9.77 12.06 -10.28
N LYS A 55 10.89 12.80 -10.19
CA LYS A 55 10.89 14.27 -10.11
C LYS A 55 11.70 14.82 -11.28
N PRO A 56 11.42 16.05 -11.76
CA PRO A 56 12.13 16.66 -12.90
C PRO A 56 13.67 16.71 -12.78
N SER A 57 14.20 16.65 -11.56
CA SER A 57 15.66 16.62 -11.30
C SER A 57 16.25 15.21 -11.20
N ASP A 58 15.41 14.17 -11.22
CA ASP A 58 15.89 12.79 -11.11
C ASP A 58 16.51 12.34 -12.44
N PRO A 59 17.53 11.46 -12.39
CA PRO A 59 18.06 10.84 -13.60
C PRO A 59 16.98 10.10 -14.37
N LEU A 60 17.05 10.17 -15.70
CA LEU A 60 16.19 9.37 -16.56
C LEU A 60 16.60 7.89 -16.51
N ALA A 61 15.62 7.00 -16.54
CA ALA A 61 15.89 5.57 -16.66
C ALA A 61 16.56 5.25 -17.98
N LYS A 62 17.54 4.35 -17.95
CA LYS A 62 18.27 3.86 -19.13
C LYS A 62 17.76 2.47 -19.51
N ALA A 63 17.98 2.09 -20.76
CA ALA A 63 17.69 0.72 -21.20
C ALA A 63 18.52 -0.27 -20.37
N GLY A 64 17.85 -1.23 -19.75
CA GLY A 64 18.46 -2.23 -18.87
C GLY A 64 18.45 -1.89 -17.37
N ASP A 65 18.05 -0.67 -16.99
CA ASP A 65 17.84 -0.34 -15.58
C ASP A 65 16.65 -1.15 -15.02
N GLU A 66 16.78 -1.59 -13.78
CA GLU A 66 15.64 -2.16 -13.08
C GLU A 66 14.56 -1.10 -12.82
N PRO A 67 13.26 -1.45 -12.90
CA PRO A 67 12.18 -0.52 -12.60
C PRO A 67 12.32 0.03 -11.18
N LYS A 68 12.26 1.36 -11.04
CA LYS A 68 12.25 2.00 -9.73
C LYS A 68 11.03 1.54 -8.93
N GLN A 69 11.27 1.00 -7.76
CA GLN A 69 10.21 0.66 -6.82
C GLN A 69 9.86 1.91 -6.00
N ILE A 70 8.57 2.20 -5.88
CA ILE A 70 8.05 3.21 -4.97
C ILE A 70 7.24 2.55 -3.88
N ASN A 71 7.22 3.16 -2.72
CA ASN A 71 6.47 2.63 -1.58
C ASN A 71 6.78 1.15 -1.29
N ILE A 72 8.09 0.83 -1.29
CA ILE A 72 8.53 -0.51 -0.90
C ILE A 72 8.23 -0.69 0.59
N PRO A 73 7.45 -1.71 0.97
CA PRO A 73 7.24 -2.03 2.37
C PRO A 73 8.57 -2.28 3.09
N VAL A 74 8.71 -1.78 4.31
CA VAL A 74 9.94 -1.91 5.14
C VAL A 74 10.33 -3.38 5.37
N ILE A 75 9.37 -4.30 5.27
CA ILE A 75 9.62 -5.74 5.33
C ILE A 75 10.53 -6.26 4.21
N PHE A 76 10.71 -5.54 3.10
CA PHE A 76 11.66 -5.89 2.04
C PHE A 76 13.08 -5.41 2.32
N ASP A 77 13.26 -4.46 3.27
CA ASP A 77 14.58 -4.05 3.75
C ASP A 77 15.20 -5.11 4.67
N VAL A 78 14.40 -6.07 5.16
CA VAL A 78 14.87 -7.18 5.96
C VAL A 78 15.66 -8.14 5.07
N PRO A 79 16.99 -8.33 5.30
CA PRO A 79 17.78 -9.29 4.56
C PRO A 79 17.21 -10.70 4.74
N ALA A 80 16.90 -11.36 3.64
CA ALA A 80 16.40 -12.74 3.70
C ALA A 80 16.87 -13.51 2.45
N PRO A 81 17.41 -14.71 2.60
CA PRO A 81 17.83 -15.56 1.49
C PRO A 81 16.64 -16.26 0.83
N CYS A 82 15.51 -15.55 0.72
CA CYS A 82 14.25 -16.08 0.20
C CYS A 82 14.00 -15.59 -1.22
N THR A 83 13.61 -16.51 -2.10
CA THR A 83 13.42 -16.25 -3.54
C THR A 83 11.99 -15.90 -3.91
N LEU A 84 11.02 -16.24 -3.06
CA LEU A 84 9.61 -16.02 -3.29
C LEU A 84 8.96 -15.28 -2.12
N SER A 85 7.90 -14.54 -2.44
CA SER A 85 7.04 -13.89 -1.43
C SER A 85 5.61 -13.78 -1.92
N PHE A 86 4.66 -13.79 -0.99
CA PHE A 86 3.27 -13.40 -1.24
C PHE A 86 2.66 -12.78 0.02
N ALA A 87 1.73 -11.85 -0.19
CA ALA A 87 0.92 -11.30 0.88
C ALA A 87 -0.07 -12.37 1.37
N THR A 88 -0.16 -12.55 2.67
CA THR A 88 -1.07 -13.52 3.30
C THR A 88 -2.27 -12.86 3.91
N ASP A 89 -2.09 -11.65 4.43
CA ASP A 89 -3.13 -10.94 5.16
C ASP A 89 -2.88 -9.44 5.16
N ILE A 90 -3.96 -8.67 5.23
CA ILE A 90 -3.96 -7.24 5.46
C ILE A 90 -5.14 -6.86 6.36
N GLU A 91 -4.85 -6.29 7.52
CA GLU A 91 -5.83 -5.72 8.43
C GLU A 91 -5.76 -4.20 8.32
N VAL A 92 -6.91 -3.53 8.26
CA VAL A 92 -6.95 -2.05 8.20
C VAL A 92 -8.00 -1.52 9.17
N GLU A 93 -7.58 -0.60 10.01
CA GLU A 93 -8.46 0.16 10.89
C GLU A 93 -8.50 1.62 10.43
N TYR A 94 -9.70 2.18 10.33
CA TYR A 94 -9.95 3.55 9.86
C TYR A 94 -10.40 4.44 11.02
N PHE A 95 -9.89 5.68 11.06
CA PHE A 95 -10.14 6.65 12.13
C PHE A 95 -10.71 7.95 11.57
N THR A 96 -9.86 8.91 11.24
CA THR A 96 -10.29 10.21 10.71
C THR A 96 -10.54 10.14 9.22
N PRO A 97 -11.70 10.62 8.71
CA PRO A 97 -11.97 10.70 7.28
C PRO A 97 -10.92 11.55 6.56
N MET A 98 -10.45 11.07 5.41
CA MET A 98 -9.66 11.90 4.49
C MET A 98 -10.56 12.89 3.76
N LEU A 99 -10.23 14.16 3.83
CA LEU A 99 -10.94 15.22 3.12
C LEU A 99 -10.20 15.61 1.83
N LEU A 100 -10.95 16.12 0.89
CA LEU A 100 -10.37 16.75 -0.31
C LEU A 100 -9.36 17.85 0.12
N GLY A 101 -8.13 17.75 -0.39
CA GLY A 101 -7.05 18.66 -0.05
C GLY A 101 -6.13 18.17 1.08
N ASP A 102 -6.45 17.07 1.77
CA ASP A 102 -5.56 16.50 2.78
C ASP A 102 -4.26 15.99 2.15
N GLU A 103 -3.15 16.17 2.87
CA GLU A 103 -1.84 15.61 2.54
C GLU A 103 -1.60 14.39 3.41
N ILE A 104 -1.49 13.21 2.79
CA ILE A 104 -1.35 11.93 3.51
C ILE A 104 0.11 11.53 3.59
N LYS A 105 0.57 11.24 4.81
CA LYS A 105 1.89 10.70 5.10
C LYS A 105 1.76 9.27 5.61
N ILE A 106 2.65 8.38 5.15
CA ILE A 106 2.81 7.01 5.66
C ILE A 106 4.05 6.94 6.54
N THR A 107 3.92 6.31 7.68
CA THR A 107 5.04 5.90 8.54
C THR A 107 4.95 4.41 8.75
N SER A 108 6.00 3.69 8.35
CA SER A 108 6.04 2.22 8.38
C SER A 108 6.98 1.72 9.46
N LYS A 109 6.61 0.63 10.13
CA LYS A 109 7.49 -0.09 11.07
C LYS A 109 7.32 -1.59 10.92
N LEU A 110 8.43 -2.32 11.08
CA LEU A 110 8.41 -3.77 11.20
C LEU A 110 7.90 -4.14 12.60
N LEU A 111 6.90 -5.03 12.66
CA LEU A 111 6.35 -5.53 13.93
C LEU A 111 7.02 -6.83 14.34
N ASP A 112 6.98 -7.84 13.46
CA ASP A 112 7.39 -9.21 13.77
C ASP A 112 8.07 -9.88 12.59
N ILE A 113 8.96 -10.85 12.91
CA ILE A 113 9.50 -11.85 12.00
C ILE A 113 9.31 -13.22 12.64
N ILE A 114 8.44 -14.04 12.05
CA ILE A 114 8.08 -15.36 12.59
C ILE A 114 8.52 -16.42 11.61
N HIS A 115 9.59 -17.16 11.96
CA HIS A 115 10.07 -18.27 11.14
C HIS A 115 9.08 -19.44 11.15
N LYS A 116 8.81 -20.00 9.96
CA LYS A 116 7.88 -21.11 9.82
C LYS A 116 8.19 -21.99 8.61
N GLU A 117 7.97 -23.28 8.79
CA GLU A 117 7.92 -24.24 7.69
C GLU A 117 6.46 -24.49 7.31
N MET A 118 6.16 -24.27 6.04
CA MET A 118 4.83 -24.41 5.45
C MET A 118 4.90 -25.42 4.30
N ARG A 119 3.74 -25.90 3.83
CA ARG A 119 3.69 -26.80 2.66
C ARG A 119 4.36 -26.23 1.40
N VAL A 120 4.37 -24.91 1.25
CA VAL A 120 4.99 -24.20 0.12
C VAL A 120 6.49 -24.01 0.27
N GLY A 121 7.06 -24.21 1.46
CA GLY A 121 8.49 -24.09 1.74
C GLY A 121 8.81 -23.52 3.12
N LYS A 122 10.11 -23.41 3.37
CA LYS A 122 10.65 -22.81 4.60
C LYS A 122 10.85 -21.32 4.41
N GLY A 123 10.44 -20.54 5.41
CA GLY A 123 10.53 -19.08 5.34
C GLY A 123 10.16 -18.40 6.64
N ALA A 124 9.72 -17.14 6.51
CA ALA A 124 9.25 -16.34 7.63
C ALA A 124 8.04 -15.51 7.24
N PHE A 125 7.11 -15.35 8.15
CA PHE A 125 6.11 -14.29 8.10
C PHE A 125 6.75 -13.02 8.61
N LEU A 126 6.58 -11.94 7.85
CA LEU A 126 6.99 -10.60 8.23
C LEU A 126 5.74 -9.73 8.31
N ARG A 127 5.59 -9.02 9.43
CA ARG A 127 4.45 -8.13 9.68
C ARG A 127 4.93 -6.70 9.74
N GLN A 128 4.27 -5.85 8.97
CA GLN A 128 4.54 -4.40 8.91
C GLN A 128 3.28 -3.64 9.28
N GLU A 129 3.42 -2.62 10.09
CA GLU A 129 2.38 -1.63 10.34
C GLU A 129 2.68 -0.35 9.56
N ASP A 130 1.68 0.14 8.84
CA ASP A 130 1.68 1.44 8.19
C ASP A 130 0.66 2.34 8.87
N THR A 131 1.11 3.44 9.44
CA THR A 131 0.26 4.49 10.00
C THR A 131 0.13 5.62 8.98
N TYR A 132 -1.10 5.95 8.61
CA TYR A 132 -1.45 7.03 7.70
C TYR A 132 -1.91 8.24 8.51
N THR A 133 -1.28 9.39 8.30
CA THR A 133 -1.66 10.64 8.99
C THR A 133 -1.90 11.75 7.97
N ASN A 134 -2.82 12.67 8.29
CA ASN A 134 -3.00 13.89 7.50
C ASN A 134 -1.98 14.98 7.93
N GLN A 135 -2.04 16.15 7.30
CA GLN A 135 -1.16 17.31 7.57
C GLN A 135 -1.26 17.85 9.00
N ASN A 136 -2.35 17.56 9.71
CA ASN A 136 -2.55 17.96 11.12
C ASN A 136 -2.00 16.93 12.10
N GLY A 137 -1.45 15.81 11.62
CA GLY A 137 -1.00 14.70 12.44
C GLY A 137 -2.13 13.78 12.95
N GLU A 138 -3.36 13.96 12.46
CA GLU A 138 -4.48 13.09 12.81
C GLU A 138 -4.34 11.76 12.08
N VAL A 139 -4.55 10.65 12.79
CA VAL A 139 -4.49 9.30 12.21
C VAL A 139 -5.72 9.09 11.34
N VAL A 140 -5.49 8.77 10.08
CA VAL A 140 -6.51 8.44 9.07
C VAL A 140 -6.78 6.94 9.06
N ALA A 141 -5.72 6.15 9.03
CA ALA A 141 -5.79 4.70 9.05
C ALA A 141 -4.53 4.08 9.64
N ILE A 142 -4.65 2.86 10.12
CA ILE A 142 -3.52 1.98 10.45
C ILE A 142 -3.75 0.68 9.69
N SER A 143 -2.75 0.22 8.95
CA SER A 143 -2.81 -1.09 8.30
C SER A 143 -1.69 -2.00 8.79
N VAL A 144 -1.98 -3.30 8.93
CA VAL A 144 -0.98 -4.32 9.21
C VAL A 144 -0.94 -5.27 8.03
N LEU A 145 0.16 -5.21 7.27
CA LEU A 145 0.44 -6.13 6.16
C LEU A 145 1.27 -7.30 6.67
N THR A 146 0.85 -8.51 6.34
CA THR A 146 1.63 -9.74 6.58
C THR A 146 2.02 -10.35 5.25
N ILE A 147 3.31 -10.61 5.06
CA ILE A 147 3.82 -11.37 3.91
C ILE A 147 4.59 -12.60 4.39
N PHE A 148 4.54 -13.67 3.60
CA PHE A 148 5.38 -14.83 3.76
C PHE A 148 6.48 -14.81 2.71
N ARG A 149 7.75 -14.73 3.16
CA ARG A 149 8.94 -14.84 2.32
C ARG A 149 9.54 -16.22 2.54
N PHE A 150 9.82 -16.96 1.45
CA PHE A 150 10.18 -18.37 1.57
C PHE A 150 11.01 -18.88 0.41
N ASN A 151 11.63 -20.03 0.60
CA ASN A 151 12.22 -20.85 -0.45
C ASN A 151 11.35 -22.10 -0.65
N PRO A 152 10.97 -22.43 -1.89
CA PRO A 152 10.22 -23.65 -2.16
C PRO A 152 11.07 -24.90 -1.85
N PRO A 153 10.44 -26.07 -1.59
CA PRO A 153 11.16 -27.33 -1.44
C PRO A 153 12.00 -27.64 -2.69
N GLU A 154 13.17 -28.25 -2.52
CA GLU A 154 14.15 -28.52 -3.59
C GLU A 154 13.57 -29.30 -4.77
N ASN A 155 12.67 -30.24 -4.50
CA ASN A 155 11.99 -31.06 -5.52
C ASN A 155 11.13 -30.25 -6.50
N VAL A 156 10.60 -29.10 -6.09
CA VAL A 156 9.82 -28.18 -6.97
C VAL A 156 10.75 -27.37 -7.86
N THR A 157 11.94 -27.06 -7.38
CA THR A 157 12.93 -26.28 -8.13
C THR A 157 13.53 -27.09 -9.28
N GLU A 158 13.72 -28.40 -9.11
CA GLU A 158 14.22 -29.28 -10.18
C GLU A 158 13.21 -29.50 -11.31
N LEU A 159 11.91 -29.53 -11.01
CA LEU A 159 10.85 -29.70 -12.03
C LEU A 159 10.77 -28.49 -12.99
N LYS A 160 11.11 -27.29 -12.52
CA LYS A 160 11.16 -26.09 -13.38
C LYS A 160 12.37 -26.07 -14.32
N LYS A 161 13.52 -26.61 -13.89
CA LYS A 161 14.74 -26.69 -14.72
C LYS A 161 14.62 -27.70 -15.87
N ARG A 162 13.71 -28.69 -15.78
CA ARG A 162 13.48 -29.72 -16.81
C ARG A 162 12.50 -29.30 -17.93
N LYS A 163 11.89 -28.11 -17.83
CA LYS A 163 10.92 -27.58 -18.81
C LYS A 163 11.49 -26.49 -19.72
N HIS A 164 12.79 -26.22 -19.63
CA HIS A 164 13.57 -25.39 -20.53
C HIS A 164 14.73 -26.22 -21.06
#